data_7953e377aa39e62b42689ae89e5c6b66
#
_entry.id   7953e377aa39e62b42689ae89e5c6b66
#
_cell.length_a   1.000
_cell.length_b   1.000
_cell.length_c   1.000
_cell.angle_alpha   90.00
_cell.angle_beta   90.00
_cell.angle_gamma   90.00
#
_symmetry.space_group_name_H-M   'P 1'
#
loop_
_entity.id
_entity.type
_entity.pdbx_description
1 polymer ?
#
loop_
_entity_poly.entity_id
_entity_poly.type
_entity_poly.pdbx_seq_one_letter_code
_entity_poly.pdbx_strand_id
1 'polypeptide(L)'
;MSIKKIIAIASAKGGVGKSSITSLFALSLAKNFNIGILDADIYGPNQHILFNLNSIKPEIVIKQSKKFFKPLIKNNIKIASMGPILDDDKAAIWRGPMLSSALQQLIYSTDWGDLDILFVDMPPGTGDAYITISKELNIDGSVFITTASPLSINDTAKSINTCKKLNIPIFGYIENSINELESILDSNLFGDIPKLTSIKFNKKIYTMDFSDSLISSLKLDKVYENFINT
;
A
#
# COMPACT_ATOMS: atom_id res chain seq x y z
N MET A 1 2.82 -21.65 3.47
CA MET A 1 2.62 -20.21 3.28
C MET A 1 2.84 -19.90 1.82
N SER A 2 1.79 -19.52 1.11
CA SER A 2 1.86 -19.12 -0.29
C SER A 2 1.16 -17.79 -0.47
N ILE A 3 1.80 -16.86 -1.18
CA ILE A 3 1.21 -15.59 -1.60
C ILE A 3 1.15 -15.64 -3.12
N LYS A 4 -0.07 -15.59 -3.69
CA LYS A 4 -0.25 -15.77 -5.14
C LYS A 4 0.13 -14.51 -5.92
N LYS A 5 -0.17 -13.33 -5.38
CA LYS A 5 0.10 -12.03 -6.01
C LYS A 5 0.58 -11.01 -4.98
N ILE A 6 1.60 -10.24 -5.34
CA ILE A 6 2.14 -9.14 -4.55
C ILE A 6 2.01 -7.86 -5.37
N ILE A 7 1.19 -6.93 -4.89
CA ILE A 7 0.87 -5.67 -5.59
C ILE A 7 1.35 -4.50 -4.77
N ALA A 8 2.29 -3.72 -5.31
CA ALA A 8 2.77 -2.50 -4.67
C ALA A 8 1.84 -1.32 -4.96
N ILE A 9 1.40 -0.64 -3.91
CA ILE A 9 0.72 0.66 -4.04
C ILE A 9 1.75 1.73 -3.71
N ALA A 10 2.10 2.52 -4.70
CA ALA A 10 3.22 3.46 -4.66
C ALA A 10 2.77 4.90 -4.88
N SER A 11 3.54 5.84 -4.39
CA SER A 11 3.37 7.26 -4.67
C SER A 11 4.71 7.99 -4.60
N ALA A 12 4.86 9.04 -5.39
CA ALA A 12 6.07 9.86 -5.35
C ALA A 12 6.12 10.77 -4.11
N LYS A 13 4.96 11.16 -3.58
CA LYS A 13 4.82 12.08 -2.44
C LYS A 13 3.94 11.50 -1.34
N GLY A 14 4.19 11.95 -0.12
CA GLY A 14 3.27 11.77 0.99
C GLY A 14 1.99 12.58 0.80
N GLY A 15 0.90 12.15 1.43
CA GLY A 15 -0.36 12.91 1.46
C GLY A 15 -1.28 12.76 0.24
N VAL A 16 -0.90 12.01 -0.80
CA VAL A 16 -1.73 11.80 -2.00
C VAL A 16 -2.84 10.76 -1.80
N GLY A 17 -2.96 10.17 -0.61
CA GLY A 17 -3.99 9.18 -0.28
C GLY A 17 -3.59 7.72 -0.55
N LYS A 18 -2.30 7.42 -0.74
CA LYS A 18 -1.78 6.07 -1.00
C LYS A 18 -2.31 5.03 -0.01
N SER A 19 -2.10 5.23 1.28
CA SER A 19 -2.50 4.27 2.33
C SER A 19 -4.02 4.08 2.41
N SER A 20 -4.81 5.15 2.23
CA SER A 20 -6.28 5.07 2.17
C SER A 20 -6.74 4.24 0.96
N ILE A 21 -6.13 4.43 -0.21
CA ILE A 21 -6.46 3.65 -1.40
C ILE A 21 -6.02 2.19 -1.24
N THR A 22 -4.88 1.92 -0.62
CA THR A 22 -4.45 0.54 -0.26
C THR A 22 -5.52 -0.15 0.61
N SER A 23 -6.00 0.52 1.66
CA SER A 23 -7.07 0.00 2.53
C SER A 23 -8.37 -0.24 1.76
N LEU A 24 -8.77 0.69 0.88
CA LEU A 24 -9.99 0.59 0.08
C LEU A 24 -9.93 -0.56 -0.95
N PHE A 25 -8.78 -0.80 -1.60
CA PHE A 25 -8.57 -1.99 -2.43
C PHE A 25 -8.75 -3.27 -1.62
N ALA A 26 -8.06 -3.36 -0.48
CA ALA A 26 -8.15 -4.52 0.39
C ALA A 26 -9.59 -4.79 0.84
N LEU A 27 -10.31 -3.76 1.28
CA LEU A 27 -11.70 -3.86 1.72
C LEU A 27 -12.65 -4.27 0.57
N SER A 28 -12.43 -3.76 -0.65
CA SER A 28 -13.29 -4.10 -1.80
C SER A 28 -13.12 -5.55 -2.25
N LEU A 29 -11.95 -6.15 -2.04
CA LEU A 29 -11.62 -7.51 -2.47
C LEU A 29 -11.75 -8.58 -1.37
N ALA A 30 -11.78 -8.18 -0.10
CA ALA A 30 -11.77 -9.11 1.04
C ALA A 30 -13.00 -10.04 1.13
N LYS A 31 -14.07 -9.76 0.37
CA LYS A 31 -15.23 -10.67 0.28
C LYS A 31 -14.96 -11.91 -0.56
N ASN A 32 -14.05 -11.82 -1.53
CA ASN A 32 -13.80 -12.86 -2.53
C ASN A 32 -12.37 -13.45 -2.45
N PHE A 33 -11.45 -12.77 -1.78
CA PHE A 33 -10.03 -13.12 -1.73
C PHE A 33 -9.48 -13.07 -0.31
N ASN A 34 -8.48 -13.90 -0.03
CA ASN A 34 -7.67 -13.82 1.18
C ASN A 34 -6.64 -12.71 1.03
N ILE A 35 -6.86 -11.58 1.69
CA ILE A 35 -6.08 -10.36 1.52
C ILE A 35 -5.12 -10.13 2.68
N GLY A 36 -3.89 -9.74 2.35
CA GLY A 36 -2.93 -9.16 3.27
C GLY A 36 -2.57 -7.72 2.92
N ILE A 37 -2.23 -6.93 3.91
CA ILE A 37 -1.61 -5.61 3.75
C ILE A 37 -0.30 -5.60 4.53
N LEU A 38 0.79 -5.35 3.82
CA LEU A 38 2.09 -5.01 4.39
C LEU A 38 2.24 -3.48 4.37
N ASP A 39 2.21 -2.86 5.54
CA ASP A 39 2.53 -1.44 5.71
C ASP A 39 4.05 -1.28 5.76
N ALA A 40 4.63 -0.92 4.63
CA ALA A 40 6.06 -0.80 4.46
C ALA A 40 6.58 0.63 4.65
N ASP A 41 5.70 1.59 4.98
CA ASP A 41 6.07 2.94 5.38
C ASP A 41 6.40 2.98 6.87
N ILE A 42 7.63 2.59 7.23
CA ILE A 42 8.05 2.50 8.63
C ILE A 42 8.14 3.86 9.31
N TYR A 43 8.40 4.93 8.56
CA TYR A 43 8.49 6.28 9.12
C TYR A 43 7.14 6.88 9.47
N GLY A 44 6.11 6.54 8.71
CA GLY A 44 4.75 7.00 8.91
C GLY A 44 3.73 5.89 8.71
N PRO A 45 3.79 4.80 9.51
CA PRO A 45 2.88 3.69 9.34
C PRO A 45 1.45 4.14 9.62
N ASN A 46 0.53 3.82 8.69
CA ASN A 46 -0.84 4.31 8.74
C ASN A 46 -1.89 3.19 8.71
N GLN A 47 -1.56 1.98 8.25
CA GLN A 47 -2.55 0.93 8.09
C GLN A 47 -3.22 0.52 9.40
N HIS A 48 -2.46 0.45 10.50
CA HIS A 48 -3.02 0.16 11.82
C HIS A 48 -4.00 1.23 12.31
N ILE A 49 -3.78 2.51 11.93
CA ILE A 49 -4.68 3.62 12.25
C ILE A 49 -5.95 3.52 11.41
N LEU A 50 -5.83 3.30 10.09
CA LEU A 50 -6.95 3.20 9.16
C LEU A 50 -7.92 2.06 9.51
N PHE A 51 -7.41 1.01 10.14
CA PHE A 51 -8.22 -0.13 10.60
C PHE A 51 -8.58 -0.09 12.10
N ASN A 52 -8.29 1.01 12.81
CA ASN A 52 -8.53 1.17 14.26
C ASN A 52 -7.87 0.06 15.10
N LEU A 53 -6.60 -0.22 14.85
CA LEU A 53 -5.82 -1.26 15.51
C LEU A 53 -4.69 -0.71 16.40
N ASN A 54 -4.71 0.59 16.73
CA ASN A 54 -3.63 1.31 17.43
C ASN A 54 -3.24 0.70 18.78
N SER A 55 -4.20 0.13 19.50
CA SER A 55 -3.98 -0.41 20.84
C SER A 55 -3.68 -1.92 20.87
N ILE A 56 -3.58 -2.56 19.69
CA ILE A 56 -3.44 -4.01 19.59
C ILE A 56 -2.00 -4.34 19.20
N LYS A 57 -1.25 -4.98 20.09
CA LYS A 57 0.09 -5.49 19.77
C LYS A 57 -0.01 -6.86 19.09
N PRO A 58 0.78 -7.11 18.02
CA PRO A 58 0.81 -8.42 17.37
C PRO A 58 1.33 -9.49 18.34
N GLU A 59 0.67 -10.64 18.32
CA GLU A 59 1.16 -11.81 19.08
C GLU A 59 2.40 -12.40 18.41
N ILE A 60 3.32 -12.89 19.23
CA ILE A 60 4.49 -13.63 18.76
C ILE A 60 4.20 -15.12 18.85
N VAL A 61 4.39 -15.83 17.75
CA VAL A 61 4.31 -17.29 17.70
C VAL A 61 5.66 -17.89 17.35
N ILE A 62 5.94 -19.08 17.90
CA ILE A 62 7.18 -19.80 17.60
C ILE A 62 6.83 -20.96 16.67
N LYS A 63 7.43 -20.99 15.47
CA LYS A 63 7.34 -22.07 14.50
C LYS A 63 8.75 -22.50 14.12
N GLN A 64 9.03 -23.81 14.20
CA GLN A 64 10.36 -24.36 13.88
C GLN A 64 11.52 -23.60 14.54
N SER A 65 11.39 -23.29 15.83
CA SER A 65 12.36 -22.51 16.62
C SER A 65 12.60 -21.07 16.16
N LYS A 66 11.79 -20.54 15.25
CA LYS A 66 11.83 -19.14 14.80
C LYS A 66 10.61 -18.37 15.32
N LYS A 67 10.83 -17.10 15.63
CA LYS A 67 9.75 -16.19 16.06
C LYS A 67 9.07 -15.56 14.85
N PHE A 68 7.74 -15.60 14.84
CA PHE A 68 6.90 -14.93 13.84
C PHE A 68 5.90 -14.01 14.54
N PHE A 69 5.52 -12.93 13.87
CA PHE A 69 4.41 -12.08 14.27
C PHE A 69 3.12 -12.58 13.62
N LYS A 70 2.08 -12.76 14.39
CA LYS A 70 0.75 -12.90 13.81
C LYS A 70 0.32 -11.56 13.26
N PRO A 71 -0.12 -11.47 11.99
CA PRO A 71 -0.71 -10.24 11.48
C PRO A 71 -1.96 -9.88 12.29
N LEU A 72 -2.22 -8.59 12.45
CA LEU A 72 -3.49 -8.12 12.99
C LEU A 72 -4.60 -8.43 11.99
N ILE A 73 -5.80 -8.75 12.46
CA ILE A 73 -6.92 -9.11 11.58
C ILE A 73 -8.08 -8.14 11.79
N LYS A 74 -8.53 -7.53 10.71
CA LYS A 74 -9.73 -6.69 10.67
C LYS A 74 -10.44 -6.86 9.34
N ASN A 75 -11.78 -6.98 9.36
CA ASN A 75 -12.60 -7.15 8.15
C ASN A 75 -12.10 -8.28 7.22
N ASN A 76 -11.65 -9.41 7.78
CA ASN A 76 -11.00 -10.54 7.10
C ASN A 76 -9.69 -10.19 6.36
N ILE A 77 -9.08 -9.04 6.65
CA ILE A 77 -7.79 -8.62 6.09
C ILE A 77 -6.72 -8.83 7.14
N LYS A 78 -5.60 -9.44 6.74
CA LYS A 78 -4.39 -9.60 7.55
C LYS A 78 -3.49 -8.39 7.38
N ILE A 79 -3.11 -7.73 8.47
CA ILE A 79 -2.38 -6.46 8.44
C ILE A 79 -1.10 -6.61 9.24
N ALA A 80 0.04 -6.35 8.60
CA ALA A 80 1.33 -6.20 9.26
C ALA A 80 1.82 -4.76 9.10
N SER A 81 2.04 -4.09 10.22
CA SER A 81 2.53 -2.72 10.30
C SER A 81 3.49 -2.60 11.47
N MET A 82 4.50 -1.74 11.34
CA MET A 82 5.42 -1.46 12.44
C MET A 82 4.80 -0.56 13.52
N GLY A 83 3.73 0.20 13.19
CA GLY A 83 3.13 1.12 14.14
C GLY A 83 2.78 0.51 15.50
N PRO A 84 2.07 -0.64 15.56
CA PRO A 84 1.76 -1.28 16.84
C PRO A 84 2.95 -1.92 17.58
N ILE A 85 4.08 -2.08 16.88
CA ILE A 85 5.29 -2.73 17.41
C ILE A 85 6.26 -1.70 17.98
N LEU A 86 6.30 -0.52 17.39
CA LEU A 86 7.17 0.57 17.80
C LEU A 86 6.49 1.39 18.90
N ASP A 87 7.25 1.73 19.93
CA ASP A 87 6.88 2.80 20.84
C ASP A 87 7.11 4.12 20.10
N ASP A 88 6.17 5.06 20.19
CA ASP A 88 6.15 6.32 19.44
C ASP A 88 7.48 7.10 19.51
N ASP A 89 8.21 7.03 20.63
CA ASP A 89 9.49 7.72 20.83
C ASP A 89 10.67 7.07 20.11
N LYS A 90 10.55 5.84 19.61
CA LYS A 90 11.67 5.09 19.03
C LYS A 90 11.77 5.16 17.52
N ALA A 91 10.65 5.39 16.83
CA ALA A 91 10.61 5.45 15.36
C ALA A 91 11.50 6.57 14.78
N ALA A 92 11.61 7.70 15.48
CA ALA A 92 12.37 8.87 15.05
C ALA A 92 13.90 8.66 15.07
N ILE A 93 14.42 7.61 15.73
CA ILE A 93 15.87 7.38 15.94
C ILE A 93 16.43 6.36 14.92
N TRP A 94 15.59 5.72 14.13
CA TRP A 94 16.03 4.66 13.23
C TRP A 94 16.79 5.19 12.03
N ARG A 95 18.01 4.70 11.86
CA ARG A 95 18.87 5.01 10.72
C ARG A 95 18.75 3.92 9.65
N GLY A 96 19.14 4.20 8.40
CA GLY A 96 18.96 3.34 7.24
C GLY A 96 19.14 1.82 7.45
N PRO A 97 20.26 1.33 8.03
CA PRO A 97 20.44 -0.11 8.25
C PRO A 97 19.42 -0.74 9.20
N MET A 98 19.00 -0.02 10.23
CA MET A 98 17.98 -0.50 11.17
C MET A 98 16.61 -0.58 10.50
N LEU A 99 16.31 0.40 9.63
CA LEU A 99 15.08 0.44 8.85
C LEU A 99 14.98 -0.77 7.91
N SER A 100 16.06 -1.04 7.17
CA SER A 100 16.12 -2.21 6.26
C SER A 100 15.94 -3.52 7.03
N SER A 101 16.58 -3.66 8.20
CA SER A 101 16.41 -4.84 9.06
C SER A 101 14.97 -4.99 9.57
N ALA A 102 14.32 -3.89 9.93
CA ALA A 102 12.93 -3.91 10.39
C ALA A 102 11.96 -4.28 9.27
N LEU A 103 12.18 -3.74 8.06
CA LEU A 103 11.42 -4.12 6.88
C LEU A 103 11.57 -5.61 6.57
N GLN A 104 12.80 -6.11 6.55
CA GLN A 104 13.08 -7.54 6.36
C GLN A 104 12.39 -8.38 7.43
N GLN A 105 12.45 -7.97 8.68
CA GLN A 105 11.77 -8.66 9.77
C GLN A 105 10.25 -8.67 9.55
N LEU A 106 9.64 -7.55 9.17
CA LEU A 106 8.21 -7.46 8.90
C LEU A 106 7.80 -8.34 7.70
N ILE A 107 8.60 -8.38 6.65
CA ILE A 107 8.38 -9.21 5.47
C ILE A 107 8.47 -10.69 5.80
N TYR A 108 9.58 -11.12 6.41
CA TYR A 108 9.90 -12.55 6.58
C TYR A 108 9.39 -13.16 7.87
N SER A 109 9.11 -12.36 8.88
CA SER A 109 8.66 -12.84 10.19
C SER A 109 7.16 -12.64 10.42
N THR A 110 6.39 -12.22 9.44
CA THR A 110 4.93 -12.21 9.53
C THR A 110 4.36 -13.56 9.10
N ASP A 111 3.52 -14.14 9.94
CA ASP A 111 2.84 -15.41 9.66
C ASP A 111 1.58 -15.18 8.82
N TRP A 112 1.78 -14.91 7.54
CA TRP A 112 0.69 -14.60 6.62
C TRP A 112 -0.27 -15.78 6.39
N GLY A 113 0.20 -17.05 6.51
CA GLY A 113 -0.52 -18.21 5.99
C GLY A 113 -0.65 -18.13 4.46
N ASP A 114 -1.78 -18.56 3.94
CA ASP A 114 -2.05 -18.48 2.50
C ASP A 114 -2.84 -17.20 2.19
N LEU A 115 -2.37 -16.46 1.18
CA LEU A 115 -2.99 -15.25 0.66
C LEU A 115 -3.19 -15.35 -0.85
N ASP A 116 -4.31 -14.82 -1.33
CA ASP A 116 -4.51 -14.58 -2.75
C ASP A 116 -3.77 -13.31 -3.20
N ILE A 117 -3.83 -12.25 -2.37
CA ILE A 117 -3.20 -10.95 -2.68
C ILE A 117 -2.55 -10.39 -1.42
N LEU A 118 -1.30 -9.95 -1.56
CA LEU A 118 -0.62 -9.10 -0.61
C LEU A 118 -0.47 -7.69 -1.22
N PHE A 119 -1.18 -6.72 -0.68
CA PHE A 119 -0.93 -5.32 -0.99
C PHE A 119 0.24 -4.81 -0.14
N VAL A 120 1.19 -4.16 -0.80
CA VAL A 120 2.31 -3.51 -0.14
C VAL A 120 2.09 -2.00 -0.20
N ASP A 121 1.79 -1.40 0.93
CA ASP A 121 1.70 0.06 1.08
C ASP A 121 3.12 0.62 1.14
N MET A 122 3.65 1.08 0.00
CA MET A 122 5.05 1.47 -0.16
C MET A 122 5.36 2.78 0.58
N PRO A 123 6.59 3.01 1.05
CA PRO A 123 7.00 4.34 1.50
C PRO A 123 6.88 5.36 0.37
N PRO A 124 6.64 6.64 0.66
CA PRO A 124 6.60 7.68 -0.36
C PRO A 124 7.97 7.87 -1.03
N GLY A 125 7.95 8.16 -2.33
CA GLY A 125 9.17 8.33 -3.13
C GLY A 125 9.80 7.01 -3.58
N THR A 126 11.05 7.08 -4.00
CA THR A 126 11.83 5.96 -4.55
C THR A 126 13.20 5.83 -3.87
N GLY A 127 13.26 6.15 -2.58
CA GLY A 127 14.46 6.06 -1.76
C GLY A 127 14.85 4.63 -1.38
N ASP A 128 15.83 4.50 -0.48
CA ASP A 128 16.42 3.21 -0.08
C ASP A 128 15.40 2.19 0.41
N ALA A 129 14.39 2.64 1.15
CA ALA A 129 13.32 1.75 1.63
C ALA A 129 12.54 1.14 0.47
N TYR A 130 12.18 1.94 -0.54
CA TYR A 130 11.49 1.46 -1.74
C TYR A 130 12.33 0.42 -2.48
N ILE A 131 13.61 0.71 -2.69
CA ILE A 131 14.56 -0.19 -3.37
C ILE A 131 14.75 -1.49 -2.58
N THR A 132 14.83 -1.40 -1.25
CA THR A 132 14.96 -2.58 -0.37
C THR A 132 13.73 -3.47 -0.50
N ILE A 133 12.51 -2.93 -0.38
CA ILE A 133 11.27 -3.69 -0.50
C ILE A 133 11.17 -4.37 -1.86
N SER A 134 11.51 -3.63 -2.92
CA SER A 134 11.45 -4.15 -4.29
C SER A 134 12.45 -5.26 -4.58
N LYS A 135 13.56 -5.32 -3.83
CA LYS A 135 14.53 -6.43 -3.93
C LYS A 135 14.14 -7.64 -3.09
N GLU A 136 13.50 -7.40 -1.94
CA GLU A 136 13.12 -8.46 -0.99
C GLU A 136 11.80 -9.15 -1.39
N LEU A 137 10.90 -8.43 -2.05
CA LEU A 137 9.62 -8.94 -2.52
C LEU A 137 9.62 -9.08 -4.05
N ASN A 138 9.19 -10.23 -4.52
CA ASN A 138 8.92 -10.42 -5.95
C ASN A 138 7.58 -9.75 -6.28
N ILE A 139 7.62 -8.44 -6.55
CA ILE A 139 6.43 -7.63 -6.84
C ILE A 139 5.91 -7.97 -8.22
N ASP A 140 4.66 -8.45 -8.32
CA ASP A 140 4.01 -8.76 -9.60
C ASP A 140 3.67 -7.51 -10.41
N GLY A 141 3.42 -6.40 -9.73
CA GLY A 141 3.23 -5.10 -10.38
C GLY A 141 2.90 -3.99 -9.39
N SER A 142 3.02 -2.75 -9.87
CA SER A 142 2.81 -1.54 -9.09
C SER A 142 1.64 -0.72 -9.62
N VAL A 143 0.85 -0.16 -8.72
CA VAL A 143 -0.17 0.86 -8.99
C VAL A 143 0.29 2.17 -8.37
N PHE A 144 0.41 3.22 -9.18
CA PHE A 144 0.83 4.54 -8.71
C PHE A 144 -0.37 5.40 -8.32
N ILE A 145 -0.27 6.08 -7.18
CA ILE A 145 -1.25 7.07 -6.76
C ILE A 145 -0.67 8.47 -6.98
N THR A 146 -1.39 9.31 -7.69
CA THR A 146 -1.02 10.70 -7.98
C THR A 146 -2.21 11.63 -7.80
N THR A 147 -1.95 12.93 -7.79
CA THR A 147 -2.98 13.99 -7.84
C THR A 147 -2.84 14.78 -9.14
N ALA A 148 -3.82 15.64 -9.44
CA ALA A 148 -3.77 16.54 -10.61
C ALA A 148 -2.70 17.66 -10.48
N SER A 149 -2.06 17.80 -9.32
CA SER A 149 -1.00 18.80 -9.11
C SER A 149 0.18 18.58 -10.05
N PRO A 150 0.66 19.60 -10.78
CA PRO A 150 1.83 19.49 -11.67
C PRO A 150 3.07 18.93 -10.97
N LEU A 151 3.28 19.27 -9.70
CA LEU A 151 4.39 18.73 -8.90
C LEU A 151 4.21 17.24 -8.63
N SER A 152 2.99 16.77 -8.33
CA SER A 152 2.71 15.37 -8.10
C SER A 152 2.90 14.56 -9.39
N ILE A 153 2.44 15.07 -10.52
CA ILE A 153 2.60 14.45 -11.84
C ILE A 153 4.08 14.29 -12.18
N ASN A 154 4.86 15.38 -12.08
CA ASN A 154 6.31 15.34 -12.39
C ASN A 154 7.07 14.35 -11.51
N ASP A 155 6.79 14.30 -10.21
CA ASP A 155 7.48 13.39 -9.30
C ASP A 155 7.01 11.95 -9.49
N THR A 156 5.73 11.71 -9.83
CA THR A 156 5.23 10.38 -10.18
C THR A 156 5.87 9.86 -11.46
N ALA A 157 6.09 10.72 -12.47
CA ALA A 157 6.82 10.33 -13.68
C ALA A 157 8.26 9.86 -13.37
N LYS A 158 8.96 10.54 -12.44
CA LYS A 158 10.29 10.10 -11.98
C LYS A 158 10.24 8.74 -11.29
N SER A 159 9.22 8.51 -10.44
CA SER A 159 9.02 7.24 -9.73
C SER A 159 8.72 6.08 -10.68
N ILE A 160 7.88 6.31 -11.69
CA ILE A 160 7.61 5.38 -12.77
C ILE A 160 8.90 4.99 -13.50
N ASN A 161 9.74 5.98 -13.85
CA ASN A 161 11.02 5.72 -14.50
C ASN A 161 11.98 4.90 -13.61
N THR A 162 11.93 5.09 -12.29
CA THR A 162 12.71 4.27 -11.36
C THR A 162 12.21 2.82 -11.34
N CYS A 163 10.90 2.59 -11.30
CA CYS A 163 10.33 1.25 -11.41
C CYS A 163 10.71 0.55 -12.71
N LYS A 164 10.65 1.27 -13.85
CA LYS A 164 11.10 0.74 -15.15
C LYS A 164 12.57 0.30 -15.10
N LYS A 165 13.46 1.10 -14.48
CA LYS A 165 14.89 0.75 -14.30
C LYS A 165 15.11 -0.44 -13.38
N LEU A 166 14.22 -0.67 -12.42
CA LEU A 166 14.26 -1.81 -11.51
C LEU A 166 13.55 -3.06 -12.07
N ASN A 167 13.04 -2.97 -13.31
CA ASN A 167 12.24 -4.02 -13.96
C ASN A 167 10.99 -4.42 -13.16
N ILE A 168 10.38 -3.49 -12.43
CA ILE A 168 9.13 -3.73 -11.71
C ILE A 168 7.99 -3.44 -12.69
N PRO A 169 7.10 -4.40 -12.97
CA PRO A 169 5.94 -4.17 -13.80
C PRO A 169 5.04 -3.06 -13.23
N ILE A 170 4.42 -2.28 -14.11
CA ILE A 170 3.52 -1.19 -13.72
C ILE A 170 2.15 -1.47 -14.34
N PHE A 171 1.16 -1.75 -13.49
CA PHE A 171 -0.22 -1.98 -13.92
C PHE A 171 -0.90 -0.70 -14.38
N GLY A 172 -0.54 0.43 -13.79
CA GLY A 172 -1.11 1.72 -14.12
C GLY A 172 -1.06 2.72 -12.98
N TYR A 173 -1.89 3.75 -13.08
CA TYR A 173 -2.02 4.76 -12.03
C TYR A 173 -3.47 5.12 -11.72
N ILE A 174 -3.68 5.63 -10.50
CA ILE A 174 -4.94 6.19 -10.03
C ILE A 174 -4.72 7.66 -9.75
N GLU A 175 -5.56 8.51 -10.32
CA GLU A 175 -5.61 9.93 -10.01
C GLU A 175 -6.59 10.15 -8.86
N ASN A 176 -6.08 10.62 -7.72
CA ASN A 176 -6.85 10.83 -6.50
C ASN A 176 -6.93 12.32 -6.17
N SER A 177 -8.14 12.89 -6.09
CA SER A 177 -8.35 14.25 -5.59
C SER A 177 -8.33 14.27 -4.08
N ILE A 178 -7.47 15.09 -3.49
CA ILE A 178 -7.30 15.21 -2.04
C ILE A 178 -8.05 16.41 -1.43
N ASN A 179 -8.66 17.24 -2.28
CA ASN A 179 -9.50 18.36 -1.86
C ASN A 179 -10.59 18.65 -2.93
N GLU A 180 -11.59 19.45 -2.56
CA GLU A 180 -12.74 19.77 -3.42
C GLU A 180 -12.39 20.67 -4.61
N LEU A 181 -11.29 21.39 -4.56
CA LEU A 181 -10.85 22.33 -5.61
C LEU A 181 -10.08 21.61 -6.72
N GLU A 182 -9.64 20.38 -6.47
CA GLU A 182 -8.84 19.60 -7.41
C GLU A 182 -9.74 18.92 -8.44
N SER A 183 -9.56 19.24 -9.72
CA SER A 183 -10.28 18.60 -10.81
C SER A 183 -9.54 17.38 -11.33
N ILE A 184 -10.29 16.36 -11.74
CA ILE A 184 -9.72 15.21 -12.45
C ILE A 184 -9.34 15.66 -13.87
N LEU A 185 -8.16 15.24 -14.31
CA LEU A 185 -7.69 15.51 -15.68
C LEU A 185 -8.16 14.40 -16.63
N ASP A 186 -8.68 14.77 -17.79
CA ASP A 186 -9.16 13.79 -18.78
C ASP A 186 -8.04 13.13 -19.58
N SER A 187 -6.83 13.72 -19.58
CA SER A 187 -5.69 13.21 -20.33
C SER A 187 -4.98 12.06 -19.64
N ASN A 188 -4.34 11.18 -20.42
CA ASN A 188 -3.35 10.25 -19.88
C ASN A 188 -2.08 11.01 -19.50
N LEU A 189 -1.68 10.93 -18.23
CA LEU A 189 -0.59 11.72 -17.66
C LEU A 189 0.80 11.13 -17.91
N PHE A 190 0.90 9.82 -18.18
CA PHE A 190 2.17 9.09 -18.14
C PHE A 190 2.40 8.22 -19.39
N GLY A 191 1.99 8.69 -20.56
CA GLY A 191 2.29 8.06 -21.84
C GLY A 191 1.69 6.65 -21.98
N ASP A 192 2.53 5.62 -21.97
CA ASP A 192 2.16 4.21 -22.11
C ASP A 192 1.56 3.60 -20.83
N ILE A 193 1.64 4.29 -19.70
CA ILE A 193 1.10 3.80 -18.42
C ILE A 193 -0.40 4.14 -18.35
N PRO A 194 -1.29 3.13 -18.26
CA PRO A 194 -2.71 3.37 -18.29
C PRO A 194 -3.23 4.03 -17.02
N LYS A 195 -4.20 4.94 -17.19
CA LYS A 195 -5.02 5.44 -16.10
C LYS A 195 -6.07 4.39 -15.74
N LEU A 196 -5.95 3.79 -14.56
CA LEU A 196 -6.86 2.74 -14.11
C LEU A 196 -8.22 3.30 -13.70
N THR A 197 -8.20 4.39 -12.95
CA THR A 197 -9.41 5.11 -12.52
C THR A 197 -9.04 6.49 -11.97
N SER A 198 -10.08 7.28 -11.67
CA SER A 198 -9.98 8.54 -10.94
C SER A 198 -10.91 8.53 -9.75
N ILE A 199 -10.43 8.98 -8.61
CA ILE A 199 -11.20 9.10 -7.38
C ILE A 199 -11.37 10.58 -7.08
N LYS A 200 -12.62 11.07 -7.16
CA LYS A 200 -12.96 12.45 -6.77
C LYS A 200 -12.83 12.60 -5.26
N PHE A 201 -12.56 13.81 -4.80
CA PHE A 201 -12.55 14.10 -3.37
C PHE A 201 -13.83 13.56 -2.70
N ASN A 202 -13.62 12.85 -1.63
CA ASN A 202 -14.71 12.30 -0.83
C ASN A 202 -14.37 12.46 0.66
N LYS A 203 -15.21 13.24 1.37
CA LYS A 203 -15.02 13.52 2.78
C LYS A 203 -14.90 12.24 3.63
N LYS A 204 -15.62 11.17 3.28
CA LYS A 204 -15.55 9.90 4.00
C LYS A 204 -14.18 9.24 3.89
N ILE A 205 -13.53 9.33 2.72
CA ILE A 205 -12.14 8.84 2.55
C ILE A 205 -11.21 9.68 3.43
N TYR A 206 -11.36 11.00 3.41
CA TYR A 206 -10.55 11.91 4.21
C TYR A 206 -10.71 11.67 5.72
N THR A 207 -11.94 11.40 6.19
CA THR A 207 -12.24 11.11 7.60
C THR A 207 -12.11 9.63 7.97
N MET A 208 -11.58 8.79 7.06
CA MET A 208 -11.41 7.34 7.28
C MET A 208 -12.72 6.57 7.58
N ASP A 209 -13.85 7.08 7.10
CA ASP A 209 -15.16 6.41 7.18
C ASP A 209 -15.34 5.48 5.97
N PHE A 210 -14.72 4.30 6.01
CA PHE A 210 -14.77 3.30 4.94
C PHE A 210 -16.04 2.44 5.01
N SER A 211 -17.21 3.08 4.89
CA SER A 211 -18.50 2.39 4.87
C SER A 211 -18.67 1.50 3.62
N ASP A 212 -19.47 0.44 3.73
CA ASP A 212 -19.75 -0.48 2.60
C ASP A 212 -20.30 0.25 1.37
N SER A 213 -21.12 1.29 1.57
CA SER A 213 -21.66 2.12 0.48
C SER A 213 -20.55 2.89 -0.25
N LEU A 214 -19.56 3.42 0.46
CA LEU A 214 -18.40 4.06 -0.14
C LEU A 214 -17.58 3.05 -0.94
N ILE A 215 -17.19 1.94 -0.31
CA ILE A 215 -16.38 0.89 -0.94
C ILE A 215 -17.02 0.42 -2.24
N SER A 216 -18.32 0.11 -2.23
CA SER A 216 -19.06 -0.33 -3.41
C SER A 216 -19.14 0.74 -4.50
N SER A 217 -19.19 2.02 -4.13
CA SER A 217 -19.27 3.13 -5.10
C SER A 217 -17.96 3.34 -5.89
N LEU A 218 -16.82 2.99 -5.31
CA LEU A 218 -15.50 3.15 -5.93
C LEU A 218 -15.18 2.07 -6.96
N LYS A 219 -15.86 0.92 -6.91
CA LYS A 219 -15.71 -0.21 -7.85
C LYS A 219 -14.25 -0.65 -8.05
N LEU A 220 -13.45 -0.63 -6.98
CA LEU A 220 -12.04 -0.99 -7.04
C LEU A 220 -11.81 -2.48 -7.31
N ASP A 221 -12.78 -3.33 -7.00
CA ASP A 221 -12.84 -4.74 -7.42
C ASP A 221 -12.77 -4.87 -8.95
N LYS A 222 -13.58 -4.10 -9.69
CA LYS A 222 -13.54 -4.06 -11.16
C LYS A 222 -12.24 -3.47 -11.70
N VAL A 223 -11.71 -2.44 -11.03
CA VAL A 223 -10.40 -1.87 -11.38
C VAL A 223 -9.31 -2.94 -11.26
N TYR A 224 -9.32 -3.72 -10.17
CA TYR A 224 -8.40 -4.85 -9.99
C TYR A 224 -8.54 -5.90 -11.09
N GLU A 225 -9.77 -6.35 -11.39
CA GLU A 225 -10.03 -7.33 -12.44
C GLU A 225 -9.48 -6.90 -13.81
N ASN A 226 -9.60 -5.61 -14.13
CA ASN A 226 -9.14 -5.08 -15.40
C ASN A 226 -7.62 -5.13 -15.55
N PHE A 227 -6.84 -4.80 -14.52
CA PHE A 227 -5.38 -4.74 -14.67
C PHE A 227 -4.68 -6.05 -14.35
N ILE A 228 -5.31 -6.98 -13.63
CA ILE A 228 -4.68 -8.26 -13.29
C ILE A 228 -4.78 -9.29 -14.42
N ASN A 229 -5.71 -9.10 -15.35
CA ASN A 229 -5.93 -9.97 -16.50
C ASN A 229 -5.21 -9.47 -17.77
N THR A 230 -4.48 -8.35 -17.69
CA THR A 230 -3.64 -7.81 -18.76
C THR A 230 -2.21 -8.29 -18.58
#